data_523d84793b3467a76e42e0285f78395b
#
_entry.id   523d84793b3467a76e42e0285f78395b
#
_cell.length_a   1.000
_cell.length_b   1.000
_cell.length_c   1.000
_cell.angle_alpha   90.00
_cell.angle_beta   90.00
_cell.angle_gamma   90.00
#
_symmetry.space_group_name_H-M   'P 1'
#
loop_
_entity.id
_entity.type
_entity.pdbx_description
1 polymer ?
#
loop_
_entity_poly.entity_id
_entity_poly.type
_entity_poly.pdbx_seq_one_letter_code
_entity_poly.pdbx_strand_id
1 'polypeptide(L)'
;SRVVIVSKKDGSTRFCIDYRDLNSKLKIQDSPIPFTVSALDKMMSGTGRLDSLFLSTLDLASGFWTLPVKESDKPLLAFVTHRQKYEFNYLPFGVQSGPSYMCRLIDAALQGLAWDVCIPYLDDVGLWSSGVGTTLEEREENSFQQMLDRMDMVLERLRWAGLSCKASKCVLFATSTAYLGHVVSRQGLKMDPDKVEKVQNIDTKTVNTLEKVRSFLGLCSYYRRFIKGFAKIAGPLHELTQVGVDVAVASQSEECQSAMRALIKSITDEPVMAPPRFDREFILKTDAANTEGLGGVLSQVDDESHERVIAYYGRSLRKAEKNYTVTEIELLAALESIKAWRVYLWGRKFKLVIDHSALRWLHTMRDTMEG
;
A
#
# COMPACT_ATOMS: atom_id res chain seq x y z
N SER A 1 -2.28 20.55 -27.58
CA SER A 1 -1.23 19.75 -26.88
C SER A 1 -0.38 18.97 -27.89
N ARG A 2 0.81 18.54 -27.48
CA ARG A 2 1.76 17.79 -28.32
C ARG A 2 1.64 16.29 -28.03
N VAL A 3 1.97 15.48 -29.07
CA VAL A 3 2.02 14.01 -28.94
C VAL A 3 3.37 13.59 -28.35
N VAL A 4 3.33 12.63 -27.42
CA VAL A 4 4.50 11.97 -26.83
C VAL A 4 4.33 10.48 -26.98
N ILE A 5 5.32 9.80 -27.55
CA ILE A 5 5.29 8.33 -27.72
C ILE A 5 6.20 7.73 -26.65
N VAL A 6 5.66 6.82 -25.85
CA VAL A 6 6.39 6.13 -24.77
C VAL A 6 6.43 4.64 -25.09
N SER A 7 7.61 4.05 -25.06
CA SER A 7 7.77 2.59 -25.21
C SER A 7 7.33 1.87 -23.93
N LYS A 8 6.54 0.80 -24.08
CA LYS A 8 6.19 -0.11 -23.00
C LYS A 8 7.23 -1.22 -22.85
N LYS A 9 7.19 -1.93 -21.72
CA LYS A 9 8.09 -3.07 -21.45
C LYS A 9 7.92 -4.24 -22.44
N ASP A 10 6.71 -4.39 -23.01
CA ASP A 10 6.38 -5.40 -24.01
C ASP A 10 6.80 -5.02 -25.44
N GLY A 11 7.58 -3.94 -25.61
CA GLY A 11 8.01 -3.40 -26.90
C GLY A 11 6.93 -2.64 -27.65
N SER A 12 5.70 -2.62 -27.20
CA SER A 12 4.63 -1.83 -27.82
C SER A 12 4.76 -0.35 -27.43
N THR A 13 4.15 0.53 -28.22
CA THR A 13 4.15 1.96 -27.96
C THR A 13 2.88 2.43 -27.29
N ARG A 14 3.01 3.37 -26.35
CA ARG A 14 1.91 4.11 -25.77
C ARG A 14 1.83 5.50 -26.38
N PHE A 15 0.71 5.80 -26.99
CA PHE A 15 0.40 7.13 -27.48
C PHE A 15 -0.07 8.00 -26.29
N CYS A 16 0.68 9.03 -25.97
CA CYS A 16 0.39 9.95 -24.88
C CYS A 16 0.33 11.39 -25.41
N ILE A 17 -0.38 12.24 -24.70
CA ILE A 17 -0.42 13.67 -24.98
C ILE A 17 0.21 14.42 -23.81
N ASP A 18 0.99 15.43 -24.10
CA ASP A 18 1.55 16.32 -23.10
C ASP A 18 0.47 17.32 -22.64
N TYR A 19 -0.17 17.01 -21.53
CA TYR A 19 -1.19 17.86 -20.91
C TYR A 19 -0.66 18.69 -19.73
N ARG A 20 0.66 18.90 -19.58
CA ARG A 20 1.21 19.66 -18.44
C ARG A 20 0.62 21.07 -18.35
N ASP A 21 0.50 21.78 -19.47
CA ASP A 21 -0.11 23.12 -19.50
C ASP A 21 -1.60 23.10 -19.15
N LEU A 22 -2.34 22.09 -19.62
CA LEU A 22 -3.75 21.91 -19.28
C LEU A 22 -3.88 21.57 -17.79
N ASN A 23 -3.10 20.62 -17.31
CA ASN A 23 -3.12 20.15 -15.93
C ASN A 23 -2.83 21.28 -14.92
N SER A 24 -1.96 22.25 -15.27
CA SER A 24 -1.67 23.40 -14.42
C SER A 24 -2.86 24.35 -14.22
N LYS A 25 -3.88 24.26 -15.10
CA LYS A 25 -5.08 25.10 -15.08
C LYS A 25 -6.33 24.37 -14.63
N LEU A 26 -6.26 23.03 -14.52
CA LEU A 26 -7.38 22.24 -14.07
C LEU A 26 -7.59 22.40 -12.55
N LYS A 27 -8.84 22.56 -12.16
CA LYS A 27 -9.23 22.40 -10.76
C LYS A 27 -9.24 20.89 -10.46
N ILE A 28 -8.31 20.46 -9.63
CA ILE A 28 -8.22 19.06 -9.22
C ILE A 28 -9.44 18.76 -8.34
N GLN A 29 -10.20 17.75 -8.72
CA GLN A 29 -11.20 17.15 -7.87
C GLN A 29 -10.59 15.87 -7.29
N ASP A 30 -10.19 15.94 -6.03
CA ASP A 30 -9.66 14.77 -5.34
C ASP A 30 -10.78 13.76 -5.10
N SER A 31 -10.51 12.51 -5.45
CA SER A 31 -11.28 11.36 -5.00
C SER A 31 -10.38 10.57 -4.05
N PRO A 32 -10.86 10.17 -2.87
CA PRO A 32 -10.06 9.42 -1.95
C PRO A 32 -9.68 8.07 -2.59
N ILE A 33 -8.39 7.87 -2.82
CA ILE A 33 -7.86 6.56 -3.20
C ILE A 33 -7.71 5.73 -1.93
N PRO A 34 -8.22 4.50 -1.88
CA PRO A 34 -8.07 3.65 -0.71
C PRO A 34 -6.60 3.43 -0.34
N PHE A 35 -6.30 3.30 0.94
CA PHE A 35 -4.95 2.92 1.35
C PHE A 35 -4.65 1.48 0.93
N THR A 36 -3.55 1.28 0.23
CA THR A 36 -3.09 -0.05 -0.22
C THR A 36 -3.05 -1.07 0.92
N VAL A 37 -2.59 -0.64 2.10
CA VAL A 37 -2.52 -1.50 3.29
C VAL A 37 -3.90 -2.02 3.70
N SER A 38 -4.91 -1.15 3.74
CA SER A 38 -6.28 -1.54 4.11
C SER A 38 -6.88 -2.51 3.09
N ALA A 39 -6.58 -2.34 1.81
CA ALA A 39 -7.01 -3.25 0.76
C ALA A 39 -6.41 -4.65 0.92
N LEU A 40 -5.09 -4.72 1.13
CA LEU A 40 -4.37 -5.97 1.34
C LEU A 40 -4.83 -6.71 2.60
N ASP A 41 -4.98 -5.98 3.70
CA ASP A 41 -5.42 -6.54 4.97
C ASP A 41 -6.85 -7.08 4.88
N LYS A 42 -7.75 -6.39 4.17
CA LYS A 42 -9.13 -6.86 3.96
C LYS A 42 -9.16 -8.16 3.15
N MET A 43 -8.37 -8.28 2.09
CA MET A 43 -8.28 -9.51 1.30
C MET A 43 -7.78 -10.70 2.14
N MET A 44 -6.93 -10.46 3.13
CA MET A 44 -6.38 -11.50 3.99
C MET A 44 -7.24 -11.79 5.23
N SER A 45 -7.96 -10.80 5.75
CA SER A 45 -8.68 -10.91 7.04
C SER A 45 -10.11 -11.43 6.92
N GLY A 46 -10.59 -11.66 5.71
CA GLY A 46 -12.02 -11.86 5.43
C GLY A 46 -12.70 -13.05 6.13
N THR A 47 -11.96 -14.03 6.69
CA THR A 47 -12.55 -15.26 7.22
C THR A 47 -11.75 -15.95 8.32
N GLY A 48 -10.65 -15.41 8.75
CA GLY A 48 -9.87 -15.97 9.86
C GLY A 48 -8.98 -17.18 9.52
N ARG A 49 -9.15 -17.84 8.38
CA ARG A 49 -8.28 -18.94 7.92
C ARG A 49 -7.82 -18.72 6.50
N LEU A 50 -6.51 -18.84 6.27
CA LEU A 50 -5.91 -18.71 4.96
C LEU A 50 -5.77 -20.02 4.19
N ASP A 51 -5.97 -21.15 4.86
CA ASP A 51 -5.77 -22.49 4.29
C ASP A 51 -6.69 -22.76 3.07
N SER A 52 -7.87 -22.17 3.07
CA SER A 52 -8.85 -22.27 1.99
C SER A 52 -9.03 -20.98 1.18
N LEU A 53 -8.08 -20.03 1.31
CA LEU A 53 -8.15 -18.76 0.59
C LEU A 53 -8.02 -18.96 -0.91
N PHE A 54 -8.97 -18.42 -1.69
CA PHE A 54 -8.83 -18.16 -3.11
C PHE A 54 -8.80 -16.66 -3.37
N LEU A 55 -8.03 -16.29 -4.36
CA LEU A 55 -7.78 -14.91 -4.79
C LEU A 55 -8.04 -14.78 -6.29
N SER A 56 -8.65 -13.68 -6.68
CA SER A 56 -8.76 -13.31 -8.08
C SER A 56 -8.45 -11.83 -8.25
N THR A 57 -7.80 -11.47 -9.34
CA THR A 57 -7.56 -10.08 -9.71
C THR A 57 -8.05 -9.83 -11.13
N LEU A 58 -8.82 -8.77 -11.31
CA LEU A 58 -9.34 -8.35 -12.61
C LEU A 58 -8.66 -7.05 -13.02
N ASP A 59 -8.01 -7.03 -14.18
CA ASP A 59 -7.43 -5.83 -14.82
C ASP A 59 -8.48 -5.26 -15.79
N LEU A 60 -8.94 -4.03 -15.56
CA LEU A 60 -9.92 -3.38 -16.40
C LEU A 60 -9.29 -2.91 -17.71
N ALA A 61 -9.87 -3.34 -18.81
CA ALA A 61 -9.39 -3.01 -20.14
C ALA A 61 -9.65 -1.54 -20.48
N SER A 62 -8.57 -0.74 -20.60
CA SER A 62 -8.67 0.62 -21.14
C SER A 62 -9.71 1.52 -20.46
N GLY A 63 -9.84 1.42 -19.14
CA GLY A 63 -10.90 2.07 -18.36
C GLY A 63 -11.09 3.58 -18.64
N PHE A 64 -10.02 4.32 -18.95
CA PHE A 64 -10.12 5.73 -19.33
C PHE A 64 -10.91 5.96 -20.64
N TRP A 65 -10.83 5.01 -21.58
CA TRP A 65 -11.55 5.09 -22.85
C TRP A 65 -13.05 4.78 -22.76
N THR A 66 -13.55 4.48 -21.56
CA THR A 66 -14.99 4.31 -21.31
C THR A 66 -15.64 5.59 -20.79
N LEU A 67 -14.86 6.58 -20.37
CA LEU A 67 -15.34 7.85 -19.85
C LEU A 67 -15.55 8.85 -21.00
N PRO A 68 -16.80 9.18 -21.39
CA PRO A 68 -17.05 10.14 -22.46
C PRO A 68 -16.68 11.55 -22.01
N VAL A 69 -16.13 12.33 -22.94
CA VAL A 69 -15.82 13.75 -22.72
C VAL A 69 -17.03 14.58 -23.14
N LYS A 70 -17.40 15.54 -22.30
CA LYS A 70 -18.45 16.49 -22.61
C LYS A 70 -18.09 17.32 -23.87
N GLU A 71 -19.05 17.57 -24.75
CA GLU A 71 -18.79 18.29 -26.02
C GLU A 71 -18.07 19.64 -25.81
N SER A 72 -18.46 20.39 -24.78
CA SER A 72 -17.82 21.66 -24.44
C SER A 72 -16.33 21.54 -24.07
N ASP A 73 -15.88 20.38 -23.64
CA ASP A 73 -14.55 20.15 -23.09
C ASP A 73 -13.61 19.48 -24.08
N LYS A 74 -14.14 18.88 -25.17
CA LYS A 74 -13.35 18.24 -26.23
C LYS A 74 -12.25 19.14 -26.80
N PRO A 75 -12.54 20.43 -27.11
CA PRO A 75 -11.50 21.33 -27.64
C PRO A 75 -10.32 21.53 -26.68
N LEU A 76 -10.52 21.41 -25.33
CA LEU A 76 -9.46 21.54 -24.35
C LEU A 76 -8.49 20.34 -24.39
N LEU A 77 -8.99 19.16 -24.77
CA LEU A 77 -8.23 17.93 -24.89
C LEU A 77 -7.61 17.72 -26.28
N ALA A 78 -7.77 18.71 -27.17
CA ALA A 78 -7.28 18.64 -28.53
C ALA A 78 -5.75 18.52 -28.60
N PHE A 79 -5.30 17.74 -29.60
CA PHE A 79 -3.87 17.60 -29.93
C PHE A 79 -3.63 17.81 -31.41
N VAL A 80 -2.40 18.12 -31.76
CA VAL A 80 -2.00 18.44 -33.13
C VAL A 80 -0.94 17.43 -33.58
N THR A 81 -1.14 16.93 -34.79
CA THR A 81 -0.13 16.14 -35.52
C THR A 81 0.39 16.93 -36.72
N HIS A 82 1.30 16.36 -37.46
CA HIS A 82 1.80 16.98 -38.73
C HIS A 82 0.71 17.08 -39.82
N ARG A 83 -0.42 16.38 -39.64
CA ARG A 83 -1.51 16.36 -40.61
C ARG A 83 -2.63 17.34 -40.25
N GLN A 84 -3.11 17.26 -39.01
CA GLN A 84 -4.27 18.05 -38.58
C GLN A 84 -4.43 18.05 -37.05
N LYS A 85 -5.42 18.82 -36.58
CA LYS A 85 -5.88 18.84 -35.19
C LYS A 85 -6.92 17.71 -34.98
N TYR A 86 -6.83 17.02 -33.83
CA TYR A 86 -7.76 15.99 -33.40
C TYR A 86 -8.30 16.30 -32.02
N GLU A 87 -9.46 15.78 -31.72
CA GLU A 87 -10.12 15.88 -30.42
C GLU A 87 -10.48 14.47 -29.92
N PHE A 88 -10.49 14.29 -28.59
CA PHE A 88 -10.87 13.04 -27.98
C PHE A 88 -12.36 13.00 -27.67
N ASN A 89 -13.04 11.93 -28.03
CA ASN A 89 -14.41 11.64 -27.60
C ASN A 89 -14.47 11.05 -26.18
N TYR A 90 -13.39 10.41 -25.76
CA TYR A 90 -13.23 9.78 -24.45
C TYR A 90 -12.00 10.33 -23.75
N LEU A 91 -11.96 10.17 -22.43
CA LEU A 91 -10.89 10.71 -21.59
C LEU A 91 -9.51 10.13 -21.98
N PRO A 92 -8.55 10.95 -22.42
CA PRO A 92 -7.22 10.48 -22.76
C PRO A 92 -6.33 10.29 -21.54
N PHE A 93 -5.29 9.47 -21.69
CA PHE A 93 -4.22 9.37 -20.70
C PHE A 93 -3.46 10.69 -20.54
N GLY A 94 -3.04 11.00 -19.29
CA GLY A 94 -2.23 12.18 -18.97
C GLY A 94 -3.01 13.36 -18.41
N VAL A 95 -4.33 13.32 -18.40
CA VAL A 95 -5.17 14.28 -17.68
C VAL A 95 -5.08 14.00 -16.17
N GLN A 96 -4.67 15.02 -15.38
CA GLN A 96 -4.40 14.85 -13.95
C GLN A 96 -5.61 14.36 -13.14
N SER A 97 -6.82 14.79 -13.48
CA SER A 97 -8.06 14.35 -12.84
C SER A 97 -8.55 12.97 -13.31
N GLY A 98 -7.90 12.37 -14.32
CA GLY A 98 -8.32 11.08 -14.90
C GLY A 98 -8.51 9.97 -13.88
N PRO A 99 -7.52 9.67 -13.02
CA PRO A 99 -7.65 8.66 -11.97
C PRO A 99 -8.83 8.89 -11.04
N SER A 100 -9.12 10.14 -10.66
CA SER A 100 -10.27 10.47 -9.79
C SER A 100 -11.61 10.20 -10.46
N TYR A 101 -11.72 10.44 -11.76
CA TYR A 101 -12.94 10.09 -12.52
C TYR A 101 -13.12 8.59 -12.65
N MET A 102 -12.01 7.85 -12.87
CA MET A 102 -12.04 6.39 -12.93
C MET A 102 -12.46 5.78 -11.59
N CYS A 103 -11.89 6.24 -10.47
CA CYS A 103 -12.31 5.81 -9.14
C CYS A 103 -13.82 5.99 -8.94
N ARG A 104 -14.37 7.17 -9.27
CA ARG A 104 -15.81 7.44 -9.13
C ARG A 104 -16.67 6.53 -10.00
N LEU A 105 -16.25 6.24 -11.23
CA LEU A 105 -16.98 5.30 -12.09
C LEU A 105 -17.00 3.91 -11.47
N ILE A 106 -15.86 3.42 -11.02
CA ILE A 106 -15.75 2.08 -10.42
C ILE A 106 -16.51 2.01 -9.09
N ASP A 107 -16.40 3.05 -8.24
CA ASP A 107 -17.14 3.12 -6.99
C ASP A 107 -18.66 3.09 -7.23
N ALA A 108 -19.14 3.80 -8.26
CA ALA A 108 -20.54 3.78 -8.64
C ALA A 108 -20.97 2.41 -9.20
N ALA A 109 -20.15 1.80 -10.06
CA ALA A 109 -20.43 0.49 -10.66
C ALA A 109 -20.48 -0.62 -9.59
N LEU A 110 -19.56 -0.58 -8.64
CA LEU A 110 -19.41 -1.60 -7.58
C LEU A 110 -20.05 -1.18 -6.25
N GLN A 111 -20.94 -0.18 -6.26
CA GLN A 111 -21.65 0.26 -5.07
C GLN A 111 -22.40 -0.90 -4.41
N GLY A 112 -22.20 -1.10 -3.11
CA GLY A 112 -22.77 -2.19 -2.31
C GLY A 112 -21.98 -3.51 -2.41
N LEU A 113 -20.97 -3.60 -3.29
CA LEU A 113 -20.06 -4.76 -3.38
C LEU A 113 -18.65 -4.41 -2.87
N ALA A 114 -18.25 -3.15 -3.00
CA ALA A 114 -16.91 -2.69 -2.58
C ALA A 114 -16.68 -2.92 -1.10
N TRP A 115 -15.52 -3.47 -0.75
CA TRP A 115 -15.04 -3.83 0.60
C TRP A 115 -15.68 -5.06 1.25
N ASP A 116 -16.79 -5.58 0.72
CA ASP A 116 -17.42 -6.80 1.21
C ASP A 116 -17.25 -7.99 0.26
N VAL A 117 -17.34 -7.73 -1.03
CA VAL A 117 -17.23 -8.73 -2.10
C VAL A 117 -15.92 -8.58 -2.87
N CYS A 118 -15.54 -7.35 -3.19
CA CYS A 118 -14.35 -7.01 -3.95
C CYS A 118 -13.69 -5.74 -3.43
N ILE A 119 -12.46 -5.49 -3.84
CA ILE A 119 -11.73 -4.25 -3.55
C ILE A 119 -11.33 -3.61 -4.87
N PRO A 120 -11.98 -2.51 -5.25
CA PRO A 120 -11.55 -1.71 -6.39
C PRO A 120 -10.35 -0.84 -6.01
N TYR A 121 -9.36 -0.78 -6.90
CA TYR A 121 -8.20 0.09 -6.76
C TYR A 121 -7.74 0.57 -8.14
N LEU A 122 -8.15 1.76 -8.54
CA LEU A 122 -7.92 2.29 -9.89
C LEU A 122 -8.44 1.31 -10.97
N ASP A 123 -7.53 0.79 -11.81
CA ASP A 123 -7.86 -0.13 -12.89
C ASP A 123 -7.90 -1.61 -12.44
N ASP A 124 -7.58 -1.89 -11.17
CA ASP A 124 -7.52 -3.24 -10.63
C ASP A 124 -8.69 -3.53 -9.68
N VAL A 125 -9.31 -4.70 -9.78
CA VAL A 125 -10.32 -5.17 -8.83
C VAL A 125 -9.87 -6.49 -8.24
N GLY A 126 -9.60 -6.49 -6.92
CA GLY A 126 -9.24 -7.67 -6.17
C GLY A 126 -10.48 -8.36 -5.59
N LEU A 127 -10.54 -9.69 -5.69
CA LEU A 127 -11.55 -10.53 -5.06
C LEU A 127 -10.85 -11.57 -4.18
N TRP A 128 -11.51 -11.95 -3.12
CA TRP A 128 -11.05 -13.01 -2.22
C TRP A 128 -12.24 -13.84 -1.75
N SER A 129 -11.98 -15.08 -1.41
CA SER A 129 -12.94 -15.93 -0.72
C SER A 129 -12.22 -16.84 0.26
N SER A 130 -12.91 -17.28 1.28
CA SER A 130 -12.43 -18.36 2.14
C SER A 130 -13.63 -19.03 2.79
N GLY A 131 -13.69 -20.33 2.66
CA GLY A 131 -14.82 -21.13 3.06
C GLY A 131 -14.88 -21.39 4.56
N VAL A 132 -16.07 -21.65 5.04
CA VAL A 132 -16.35 -22.15 6.38
C VAL A 132 -16.61 -23.65 6.28
N GLY A 133 -16.05 -24.44 7.19
CA GLY A 133 -16.23 -25.89 7.20
C GLY A 133 -15.39 -26.55 8.29
N THR A 134 -15.68 -27.81 8.57
CA THR A 134 -14.97 -28.61 9.59
C THR A 134 -13.69 -29.21 9.03
N THR A 135 -13.71 -29.65 7.77
CA THR A 135 -12.55 -30.19 7.06
C THR A 135 -11.95 -29.16 6.10
N LEU A 136 -10.73 -29.40 5.63
CA LEU A 136 -10.10 -28.56 4.62
C LEU A 136 -10.85 -28.63 3.29
N GLU A 137 -11.28 -29.82 2.88
CA GLU A 137 -12.03 -30.04 1.64
C GLU A 137 -13.34 -29.25 1.62
N GLU A 138 -14.13 -29.31 2.71
CA GLU A 138 -15.37 -28.53 2.85
C GLU A 138 -15.08 -27.02 2.76
N ARG A 139 -13.99 -26.55 3.39
CA ARG A 139 -13.64 -25.13 3.32
C ARG A 139 -13.18 -24.70 1.93
N GLU A 140 -12.42 -25.52 1.23
CA GLU A 140 -12.00 -25.23 -0.14
C GLU A 140 -13.18 -25.20 -1.10
N GLU A 141 -14.10 -26.18 -1.01
CA GLU A 141 -15.32 -26.21 -1.84
C GLU A 141 -16.21 -24.98 -1.59
N ASN A 142 -16.48 -24.67 -0.31
CA ASN A 142 -17.27 -23.51 0.05
C ASN A 142 -16.58 -22.19 -0.36
N SER A 143 -15.27 -22.13 -0.29
CA SER A 143 -14.50 -20.97 -0.76
C SER A 143 -14.55 -20.83 -2.27
N PHE A 144 -14.45 -21.93 -3.00
CA PHE A 144 -14.55 -21.94 -4.45
C PHE A 144 -15.92 -21.45 -4.91
N GLN A 145 -17.01 -21.99 -4.33
CA GLN A 145 -18.36 -21.54 -4.64
C GLN A 145 -18.57 -20.06 -4.31
N GLN A 146 -18.10 -19.62 -3.15
CA GLN A 146 -18.15 -18.20 -2.77
C GLN A 146 -17.40 -17.32 -3.78
N MET A 147 -16.25 -17.76 -4.32
CA MET A 147 -15.52 -17.02 -5.33
C MET A 147 -16.31 -16.94 -6.64
N LEU A 148 -16.98 -18.02 -7.07
CA LEU A 148 -17.85 -18.01 -8.23
C LEU A 148 -18.97 -16.97 -8.09
N ASP A 149 -19.68 -17.00 -6.96
CA ASP A 149 -20.79 -16.07 -6.71
C ASP A 149 -20.31 -14.60 -6.70
N ARG A 150 -19.16 -14.33 -6.03
CA ARG A 150 -18.55 -13.00 -6.02
C ARG A 150 -18.11 -12.53 -7.39
N MET A 151 -17.53 -13.44 -8.18
CA MET A 151 -17.10 -13.15 -9.55
C MET A 151 -18.28 -12.78 -10.43
N ASP A 152 -19.36 -13.54 -10.36
CA ASP A 152 -20.58 -13.31 -11.12
C ASP A 152 -21.17 -11.93 -10.80
N MET A 153 -21.35 -11.61 -9.51
CA MET A 153 -21.84 -10.30 -9.07
C MET A 153 -20.96 -9.14 -9.58
N VAL A 154 -19.64 -9.27 -9.50
CA VAL A 154 -18.72 -8.20 -9.92
C VAL A 154 -18.72 -8.05 -11.43
N LEU A 155 -18.64 -9.15 -12.19
CA LEU A 155 -18.64 -9.11 -13.65
C LEU A 155 -19.96 -8.56 -14.21
N GLU A 156 -21.09 -8.91 -13.61
CA GLU A 156 -22.39 -8.36 -13.97
C GLU A 156 -22.43 -6.84 -13.78
N ARG A 157 -21.96 -6.32 -12.63
CA ARG A 157 -21.90 -4.87 -12.38
C ARG A 157 -20.96 -4.15 -13.33
N LEU A 158 -19.78 -4.71 -13.60
CA LEU A 158 -18.85 -4.15 -14.59
C LEU A 158 -19.47 -4.11 -15.98
N ARG A 159 -20.16 -5.18 -16.39
CA ARG A 159 -20.88 -5.24 -17.67
C ARG A 159 -21.95 -4.16 -17.78
N TRP A 160 -22.73 -3.94 -16.72
CA TRP A 160 -23.77 -2.89 -16.68
C TRP A 160 -23.17 -1.48 -16.77
N ALA A 161 -21.97 -1.28 -16.19
CA ALA A 161 -21.24 -0.03 -16.29
C ALA A 161 -20.50 0.16 -17.63
N GLY A 162 -20.60 -0.81 -18.57
CA GLY A 162 -19.88 -0.79 -19.85
C GLY A 162 -18.36 -1.01 -19.69
N LEU A 163 -17.92 -1.56 -18.53
CA LEU A 163 -16.53 -1.88 -18.27
C LEU A 163 -16.23 -3.31 -18.71
N SER A 164 -15.03 -3.54 -19.24
CA SER A 164 -14.55 -4.86 -19.64
C SER A 164 -13.21 -5.17 -18.99
N CYS A 165 -12.95 -6.47 -18.79
CA CYS A 165 -11.69 -6.95 -18.24
C CYS A 165 -10.76 -7.43 -19.36
N LYS A 166 -9.46 -7.25 -19.17
CA LYS A 166 -8.43 -7.82 -20.04
C LYS A 166 -8.07 -9.21 -19.57
N ALA A 167 -8.73 -10.25 -20.12
CA ALA A 167 -8.61 -11.63 -19.67
C ALA A 167 -7.17 -12.13 -19.54
N SER A 168 -6.25 -11.71 -20.45
CA SER A 168 -4.83 -12.11 -20.41
C SER A 168 -4.05 -11.56 -19.22
N LYS A 169 -4.62 -10.62 -18.47
CA LYS A 169 -4.00 -10.02 -17.27
C LYS A 169 -4.77 -10.35 -15.99
N CYS A 170 -5.94 -10.95 -16.13
CA CYS A 170 -6.70 -11.40 -14.97
C CYS A 170 -6.11 -12.68 -14.41
N VAL A 171 -6.07 -12.77 -13.08
CA VAL A 171 -5.72 -13.98 -12.35
C VAL A 171 -7.00 -14.47 -11.66
N LEU A 172 -7.36 -15.73 -11.88
CA LEU A 172 -8.60 -16.29 -11.36
C LEU A 172 -8.32 -17.51 -10.49
N PHE A 173 -9.02 -17.64 -9.36
CA PHE A 173 -8.99 -18.79 -8.45
C PHE A 173 -7.58 -19.19 -8.00
N ALA A 174 -6.70 -18.24 -7.80
CA ALA A 174 -5.33 -18.50 -7.37
C ALA A 174 -5.24 -18.61 -5.84
N THR A 175 -4.29 -19.40 -5.36
CA THR A 175 -3.90 -19.46 -3.93
C THR A 175 -2.85 -18.42 -3.56
N SER A 176 -2.30 -17.74 -4.57
CA SER A 176 -1.35 -16.64 -4.45
C SER A 176 -1.46 -15.75 -5.67
N THR A 177 -1.48 -14.43 -5.49
CA THR A 177 -1.53 -13.46 -6.58
C THR A 177 -0.79 -12.18 -6.24
N ALA A 178 -0.21 -11.55 -7.27
CA ALA A 178 0.32 -10.20 -7.15
C ALA A 178 -0.84 -9.19 -7.14
N TYR A 179 -0.88 -8.33 -6.14
CA TYR A 179 -1.87 -7.26 -6.03
C TYR A 179 -1.25 -6.04 -5.35
N LEU A 180 -1.38 -4.87 -5.97
CA LEU A 180 -0.87 -3.59 -5.45
C LEU A 180 0.60 -3.67 -5.01
N GLY A 181 1.48 -4.26 -5.85
CA GLY A 181 2.91 -4.36 -5.57
C GLY A 181 3.30 -5.29 -4.42
N HIS A 182 2.42 -6.18 -4.03
CA HIS A 182 2.62 -7.22 -3.02
C HIS A 182 2.16 -8.57 -3.56
N VAL A 183 2.59 -9.64 -2.94
CA VAL A 183 2.05 -10.98 -3.16
C VAL A 183 1.19 -11.34 -1.96
N VAL A 184 -0.10 -11.51 -2.21
CA VAL A 184 -1.07 -12.03 -1.25
C VAL A 184 -1.18 -13.53 -1.44
N SER A 185 -1.06 -14.31 -0.37
CA SER A 185 -1.08 -15.77 -0.46
C SER A 185 -1.67 -16.42 0.80
N ARG A 186 -1.88 -17.74 0.74
CA ARG A 186 -2.25 -18.54 1.91
C ARG A 186 -1.22 -18.50 3.04
N GLN A 187 0.05 -18.18 2.76
CA GLN A 187 1.11 -18.03 3.77
C GLN A 187 1.15 -16.63 4.40
N GLY A 188 0.47 -15.67 3.79
CA GLY A 188 0.48 -14.28 4.23
C GLY A 188 0.87 -13.30 3.11
N LEU A 189 1.36 -12.14 3.53
CA LEU A 189 1.73 -11.04 2.66
C LEU A 189 3.24 -10.98 2.46
N LYS A 190 3.69 -10.91 1.21
CA LYS A 190 5.08 -10.70 0.82
C LYS A 190 5.20 -9.48 -0.07
N MET A 191 6.43 -8.98 -0.22
CA MET A 191 6.74 -8.01 -1.26
C MET A 191 6.70 -8.65 -2.64
N ASP A 192 6.42 -7.84 -3.67
CA ASP A 192 6.44 -8.27 -5.07
C ASP A 192 7.88 -8.64 -5.48
N PRO A 193 8.15 -9.88 -5.93
CA PRO A 193 9.49 -10.33 -6.32
C PRO A 193 10.13 -9.46 -7.39
N ASP A 194 9.37 -8.98 -8.38
CA ASP A 194 9.86 -8.06 -9.41
C ASP A 194 10.37 -6.73 -8.83
N LYS A 195 9.80 -6.31 -7.69
CA LYS A 195 10.23 -5.10 -6.98
C LYS A 195 11.44 -5.38 -6.12
N VAL A 196 11.47 -6.53 -5.44
CA VAL A 196 12.61 -6.99 -4.64
C VAL A 196 13.85 -7.11 -5.51
N GLU A 197 13.77 -7.76 -6.67
CA GLU A 197 14.88 -7.87 -7.63
C GLU A 197 15.41 -6.50 -8.07
N LYS A 198 14.51 -5.55 -8.36
CA LYS A 198 14.93 -4.18 -8.72
C LYS A 198 15.66 -3.48 -7.60
N VAL A 199 15.22 -3.66 -6.35
CA VAL A 199 15.88 -3.09 -5.17
C VAL A 199 17.25 -3.71 -4.96
N GLN A 200 17.35 -5.03 -5.10
CA GLN A 200 18.59 -5.78 -4.96
C GLN A 200 19.67 -5.32 -5.94
N ASN A 201 19.26 -4.96 -7.15
CA ASN A 201 20.17 -4.54 -8.23
C ASN A 201 20.51 -3.03 -8.18
N ILE A 202 20.10 -2.28 -7.13
CA ILE A 202 20.47 -0.88 -6.99
C ILE A 202 21.94 -0.77 -6.58
N ASP A 203 22.75 -0.13 -7.43
CA ASP A 203 24.08 0.32 -7.03
C ASP A 203 23.95 1.59 -6.16
N THR A 204 24.22 1.43 -4.85
CA THR A 204 24.08 2.50 -3.85
C THR A 204 24.95 3.72 -4.17
N LYS A 205 26.08 3.55 -4.85
CA LYS A 205 26.97 4.64 -5.27
C LYS A 205 26.32 5.55 -6.30
N THR A 206 25.38 5.04 -7.09
CA THR A 206 24.63 5.82 -8.10
C THR A 206 23.51 6.66 -7.49
N VAL A 207 23.15 6.44 -6.22
CA VAL A 207 22.11 7.18 -5.49
C VAL A 207 22.73 8.45 -4.88
N ASN A 208 23.14 9.37 -5.73
CA ASN A 208 23.96 10.55 -5.41
C ASN A 208 23.31 11.89 -5.75
N THR A 209 22.04 11.91 -6.09
CA THR A 209 21.27 13.13 -6.31
C THR A 209 20.03 13.16 -5.42
N LEU A 210 19.54 14.35 -5.08
CA LEU A 210 18.35 14.51 -4.25
C LEU A 210 17.13 13.75 -4.80
N GLU A 211 16.95 13.75 -6.11
CA GLU A 211 15.86 13.03 -6.77
C GLU A 211 16.00 11.52 -6.58
N LYS A 212 17.21 10.97 -6.78
CA LYS A 212 17.47 9.53 -6.59
C LYS A 212 17.35 9.10 -5.13
N VAL A 213 17.82 9.91 -4.19
CA VAL A 213 17.64 9.65 -2.74
C VAL A 213 16.17 9.64 -2.37
N ARG A 214 15.39 10.62 -2.84
CA ARG A 214 13.94 10.66 -2.60
C ARG A 214 13.21 9.47 -3.24
N SER A 215 13.60 9.09 -4.44
CA SER A 215 13.05 7.91 -5.12
C SER A 215 13.35 6.62 -4.36
N PHE A 216 14.58 6.44 -3.90
CA PHE A 216 15.00 5.30 -3.09
C PHE A 216 14.26 5.23 -1.76
N LEU A 217 14.21 6.36 -1.01
CA LEU A 217 13.45 6.45 0.23
C LEU A 217 11.95 6.21 0.02
N GLY A 218 11.37 6.72 -1.06
CA GLY A 218 9.97 6.49 -1.42
C GLY A 218 9.68 5.00 -1.63
N LEU A 219 10.55 4.30 -2.34
CA LEU A 219 10.46 2.85 -2.56
C LEU A 219 10.57 2.07 -1.25
N CYS A 220 11.57 2.36 -0.42
CA CYS A 220 11.74 1.70 0.87
C CYS A 220 10.59 2.01 1.85
N SER A 221 10.08 3.25 1.83
CA SER A 221 8.94 3.66 2.68
C SER A 221 7.64 2.94 2.30
N TYR A 222 7.47 2.58 1.03
CA TYR A 222 6.32 1.79 0.59
C TYR A 222 6.28 0.41 1.27
N TYR A 223 7.46 -0.19 1.50
CA TYR A 223 7.62 -1.49 2.15
C TYR A 223 8.01 -1.40 3.64
N ARG A 224 7.92 -0.22 4.27
CA ARG A 224 8.35 -0.01 5.66
C ARG A 224 7.68 -0.94 6.68
N ARG A 225 6.45 -1.43 6.38
CA ARG A 225 5.75 -2.40 7.26
C ARG A 225 6.47 -3.75 7.37
N PHE A 226 7.39 -4.06 6.45
CA PHE A 226 8.21 -5.26 6.43
C PHE A 226 9.58 -5.05 7.09
N ILE A 227 9.98 -3.80 7.36
CA ILE A 227 11.33 -3.45 7.78
C ILE A 227 11.33 -3.08 9.26
N LYS A 228 11.90 -3.97 10.09
CA LYS A 228 12.11 -3.68 11.51
C LYS A 228 13.10 -2.51 11.66
N GLY A 229 12.73 -1.51 12.47
CA GLY A 229 13.60 -0.35 12.74
C GLY A 229 13.82 0.57 11.52
N PHE A 230 12.90 0.61 10.56
CA PHE A 230 13.00 1.43 9.35
C PHE A 230 13.46 2.87 9.62
N ALA A 231 12.89 3.53 10.64
CA ALA A 231 13.21 4.93 10.95
C ALA A 231 14.67 5.13 11.33
N LYS A 232 15.23 4.22 12.12
CA LYS A 232 16.64 4.23 12.51
C LYS A 232 17.54 4.04 11.29
N ILE A 233 17.27 3.03 10.49
CA ILE A 233 18.08 2.70 9.30
C ILE A 233 18.01 3.83 8.27
N ALA A 234 16.82 4.40 8.02
CA ALA A 234 16.60 5.45 7.03
C ALA A 234 17.01 6.86 7.51
N GLY A 235 17.31 7.05 8.81
CA GLY A 235 17.65 8.33 9.41
C GLY A 235 18.70 9.13 8.63
N PRO A 236 19.91 8.58 8.38
CA PRO A 236 20.97 9.28 7.64
C PRO A 236 20.54 9.69 6.23
N LEU A 237 19.69 8.90 5.58
CA LEU A 237 19.18 9.20 4.24
C LEU A 237 18.12 10.31 4.25
N HIS A 238 17.33 10.41 5.31
CA HIS A 238 16.40 11.54 5.48
C HIS A 238 17.14 12.85 5.69
N GLU A 239 18.29 12.86 6.34
CA GLU A 239 19.14 14.04 6.50
C GLU A 239 19.63 14.56 5.14
N LEU A 240 19.93 13.69 4.18
CA LEU A 240 20.29 14.09 2.80
C LEU A 240 19.17 14.88 2.09
N THR A 241 17.93 14.79 2.55
CA THR A 241 16.80 15.50 1.92
C THR A 241 16.57 16.91 2.47
N GLN A 242 17.36 17.33 3.46
CA GLN A 242 17.28 18.67 4.06
C GLN A 242 17.87 19.75 3.15
N VAL A 243 17.40 20.99 3.32
CA VAL A 243 17.89 22.12 2.54
C VAL A 243 19.33 22.43 2.94
N GLY A 244 20.19 22.66 1.93
CA GLY A 244 21.60 23.06 2.14
C GLY A 244 22.59 21.90 2.22
N VAL A 245 22.14 20.65 2.09
CA VAL A 245 23.04 19.49 2.07
C VAL A 245 23.57 19.24 0.66
N ASP A 246 24.89 19.09 0.53
CA ASP A 246 25.51 18.58 -0.70
C ASP A 246 25.31 17.07 -0.79
N VAL A 247 24.25 16.68 -1.46
CA VAL A 247 23.85 15.28 -1.59
C VAL A 247 24.90 14.45 -2.32
N ALA A 248 25.63 15.03 -3.31
CA ALA A 248 26.62 14.30 -4.08
C ALA A 248 27.78 13.80 -3.21
N VAL A 249 28.21 14.62 -2.27
CA VAL A 249 29.28 14.27 -1.32
C VAL A 249 28.73 13.46 -0.15
N ALA A 250 27.68 13.95 0.52
CA ALA A 250 27.18 13.35 1.76
C ALA A 250 26.60 11.94 1.56
N SER A 251 26.00 11.64 0.38
CA SER A 251 25.50 10.29 0.07
C SER A 251 26.60 9.22 -0.04
N GLN A 252 27.84 9.62 -0.26
CA GLN A 252 28.99 8.71 -0.35
C GLN A 252 29.60 8.39 1.04
N SER A 253 29.14 9.02 2.11
CA SER A 253 29.58 8.68 3.47
C SER A 253 29.28 7.21 3.78
N GLU A 254 30.15 6.59 4.60
CA GLU A 254 29.96 5.16 4.98
C GLU A 254 28.65 4.96 5.73
N GLU A 255 28.20 5.95 6.50
CA GLU A 255 26.93 5.91 7.21
C GLU A 255 25.73 5.83 6.24
N CYS A 256 25.69 6.69 5.21
CA CYS A 256 24.63 6.67 4.20
C CYS A 256 24.68 5.41 3.33
N GLN A 257 25.87 4.97 2.93
CA GLN A 257 26.06 3.75 2.15
C GLN A 257 25.67 2.49 2.96
N SER A 258 26.00 2.44 4.24
CA SER A 258 25.60 1.37 5.16
C SER A 258 24.08 1.34 5.35
N ALA A 259 23.44 2.51 5.51
CA ALA A 259 21.98 2.64 5.61
C ALA A 259 21.29 2.13 4.34
N MET A 260 21.77 2.50 3.16
CA MET A 260 21.21 2.00 1.87
C MET A 260 21.34 0.48 1.77
N ARG A 261 22.53 -0.08 2.07
CA ARG A 261 22.75 -1.53 2.05
C ARG A 261 21.86 -2.27 3.05
N ALA A 262 21.67 -1.71 4.26
CA ALA A 262 20.80 -2.28 5.29
C ALA A 262 19.32 -2.31 4.86
N LEU A 263 18.82 -1.25 4.21
CA LEU A 263 17.46 -1.20 3.66
C LEU A 263 17.29 -2.21 2.52
N ILE A 264 18.24 -2.28 1.59
CA ILE A 264 18.24 -3.27 0.50
C ILE A 264 18.19 -4.67 1.09
N LYS A 265 19.06 -4.99 2.05
CA LYS A 265 19.08 -6.30 2.71
C LYS A 265 17.74 -6.62 3.37
N SER A 266 17.17 -5.69 4.15
CA SER A 266 15.87 -5.90 4.83
C SER A 266 14.73 -6.19 3.86
N ILE A 267 14.79 -5.62 2.65
CA ILE A 267 13.81 -5.88 1.59
C ILE A 267 14.09 -7.24 0.92
N THR A 268 15.36 -7.57 0.71
CA THR A 268 15.79 -8.81 0.03
C THR A 268 15.60 -10.05 0.89
N ASP A 269 15.64 -9.92 2.23
CA ASP A 269 15.40 -11.03 3.17
C ASP A 269 13.93 -11.56 3.13
N GLU A 270 13.06 -10.94 2.33
CA GLU A 270 11.68 -11.34 2.04
C GLU A 270 10.84 -11.74 3.26
N PRO A 271 10.68 -10.89 4.28
CA PRO A 271 9.86 -11.25 5.44
C PRO A 271 8.41 -11.47 5.04
N VAL A 272 7.81 -12.56 5.55
CA VAL A 272 6.39 -12.87 5.36
C VAL A 272 5.61 -12.29 6.53
N MET A 273 4.69 -11.35 6.23
CA MET A 273 3.81 -10.78 7.24
C MET A 273 2.55 -11.61 7.38
N ALA A 274 2.17 -11.91 8.62
CA ALA A 274 0.92 -12.59 8.90
C ALA A 274 -0.28 -11.66 8.64
N PRO A 275 -1.43 -12.20 8.21
CA PRO A 275 -2.66 -11.43 8.16
C PRO A 275 -3.18 -11.13 9.56
N PRO A 276 -3.84 -9.97 9.77
CA PRO A 276 -4.49 -9.68 11.03
C PRO A 276 -5.72 -10.59 11.22
N ARG A 277 -5.80 -11.29 12.34
CA ARG A 277 -6.96 -12.11 12.73
C ARG A 277 -7.74 -11.39 13.83
N PHE A 278 -8.98 -11.01 13.54
CA PHE A 278 -9.79 -10.22 14.45
C PHE A 278 -10.51 -11.05 15.52
N ASP A 279 -10.43 -12.37 15.43
CA ASP A 279 -10.85 -13.35 16.43
C ASP A 279 -9.77 -13.66 17.49
N ARG A 280 -8.59 -13.03 17.39
CA ARG A 280 -7.45 -13.24 18.28
C ARG A 280 -6.94 -11.94 18.90
N GLU A 281 -6.30 -12.07 20.05
CA GLU A 281 -5.68 -10.94 20.73
C GLU A 281 -4.44 -10.44 19.95
N PHE A 282 -4.35 -9.13 19.80
CA PHE A 282 -3.16 -8.48 19.24
C PHE A 282 -2.11 -8.27 20.34
N ILE A 283 -0.84 -8.38 19.95
CA ILE A 283 0.31 -8.09 20.79
C ILE A 283 1.02 -6.90 20.18
N LEU A 284 1.04 -5.79 20.89
CA LEU A 284 1.77 -4.57 20.53
C LEU A 284 3.03 -4.48 21.40
N LYS A 285 4.20 -4.60 20.77
CA LYS A 285 5.49 -4.37 21.40
C LYS A 285 6.03 -3.03 20.94
N THR A 286 6.45 -2.18 21.85
CA THR A 286 7.02 -0.87 21.52
C THR A 286 8.39 -0.72 22.13
N ASP A 287 9.24 0.00 21.42
CA ASP A 287 10.62 0.31 21.80
C ASP A 287 10.97 1.72 21.33
N ALA A 288 11.68 2.48 22.12
CA ALA A 288 12.05 3.83 21.79
C ALA A 288 13.38 4.26 22.39
N ALA A 289 14.15 5.02 21.62
CA ALA A 289 15.37 5.63 22.11
C ALA A 289 15.56 7.03 21.50
N ASN A 290 16.20 7.92 22.25
CA ASN A 290 16.50 9.29 21.81
C ASN A 290 17.27 9.33 20.47
N THR A 291 18.14 8.36 20.24
CA THR A 291 18.98 8.25 19.04
C THR A 291 18.33 7.47 17.92
N GLU A 292 17.39 6.57 18.23
CA GLU A 292 16.83 5.59 17.27
C GLU A 292 15.42 5.96 16.80
N GLY A 293 14.71 6.81 17.55
CA GLY A 293 13.33 7.17 17.28
C GLY A 293 12.33 6.23 17.95
N LEU A 294 11.12 6.16 17.41
CA LEU A 294 10.02 5.35 17.91
C LEU A 294 9.90 4.08 17.08
N GLY A 295 9.75 2.94 17.72
CA GLY A 295 9.54 1.64 17.12
C GLY A 295 8.32 0.91 17.66
N GLY A 296 7.66 0.11 16.82
CA GLY A 296 6.56 -0.76 17.21
C GLY A 296 6.50 -2.02 16.35
N VAL A 297 6.04 -3.11 16.96
CA VAL A 297 5.79 -4.38 16.30
C VAL A 297 4.38 -4.83 16.68
N LEU A 298 3.53 -5.02 15.68
CA LEU A 298 2.22 -5.61 15.85
C LEU A 298 2.29 -7.08 15.46
N SER A 299 1.88 -7.95 16.34
CA SER A 299 1.92 -9.42 16.16
C SER A 299 0.70 -10.11 16.75
N GLN A 300 0.54 -11.38 16.44
CA GLN A 300 -0.43 -12.29 17.02
C GLN A 300 0.17 -13.68 17.17
N VAL A 301 -0.41 -14.50 18.04
CA VAL A 301 -0.04 -15.91 18.16
C VAL A 301 -0.90 -16.73 17.20
N ASP A 302 -0.26 -17.58 16.38
CA ASP A 302 -0.93 -18.49 15.44
C ASP A 302 -1.49 -19.75 16.13
N ASP A 303 -2.08 -20.65 15.35
CA ASP A 303 -2.66 -21.92 15.87
C ASP A 303 -1.59 -22.88 16.42
N GLU A 304 -0.33 -22.70 16.03
CA GLU A 304 0.84 -23.49 16.45
C GLU A 304 1.57 -22.84 17.64
N SER A 305 0.98 -21.82 18.26
CA SER A 305 1.57 -21.02 19.36
C SER A 305 2.82 -20.23 19.00
N HIS A 306 3.05 -19.98 17.70
CA HIS A 306 4.12 -19.11 17.23
C HIS A 306 3.65 -17.66 17.13
N GLU A 307 4.47 -16.74 17.59
CA GLU A 307 4.22 -15.32 17.40
C GLU A 307 4.57 -14.90 15.96
N ARG A 308 3.58 -14.41 15.24
CA ARG A 308 3.69 -13.98 13.84
C ARG A 308 3.53 -12.47 13.73
N VAL A 309 4.44 -11.85 13.03
CA VAL A 309 4.43 -10.39 12.84
C VAL A 309 3.43 -10.00 11.74
N ILE A 310 2.60 -9.01 12.06
CA ILE A 310 1.63 -8.41 11.13
C ILE A 310 2.21 -7.17 10.47
N ALA A 311 2.88 -6.31 11.24
CA ALA A 311 3.48 -5.09 10.72
C ALA A 311 4.52 -4.50 11.67
N TYR A 312 5.49 -3.80 11.09
CA TYR A 312 6.41 -2.91 11.80
C TYR A 312 5.96 -1.46 11.67
N TYR A 313 6.23 -0.66 12.69
CA TYR A 313 6.07 0.78 12.72
C TYR A 313 7.39 1.43 13.15
N GLY A 314 7.65 2.61 12.63
CA GLY A 314 8.77 3.40 13.11
C GLY A 314 8.76 4.81 12.52
N ARG A 315 9.14 5.80 13.33
CA ARG A 315 9.44 7.15 12.90
C ARG A 315 10.53 7.79 13.75
N SER A 316 11.27 8.70 13.14
CA SER A 316 12.22 9.52 13.88
C SER A 316 11.51 10.50 14.82
N LEU A 317 12.19 10.90 15.89
CA LEU A 317 11.71 11.94 16.80
C LEU A 317 11.69 13.30 16.12
N ARG A 318 10.65 14.08 16.37
CA ARG A 318 10.60 15.49 15.99
C ARG A 318 11.55 16.31 16.86
N LYS A 319 11.93 17.52 16.41
CA LYS A 319 12.88 18.39 17.16
C LYS A 319 12.47 18.60 18.62
N ALA A 320 11.18 18.86 18.88
CA ALA A 320 10.68 19.05 20.25
C ALA A 320 10.72 17.76 21.08
N GLU A 321 10.45 16.60 20.47
CA GLU A 321 10.40 15.30 21.13
C GLU A 321 11.80 14.79 21.55
N LYS A 322 12.87 15.28 20.93
CA LYS A 322 14.26 14.96 21.30
C LYS A 322 14.63 15.41 22.73
N ASN A 323 13.85 16.34 23.30
CA ASN A 323 14.04 16.84 24.67
C ASN A 323 13.20 16.08 25.69
N TYR A 324 12.43 15.07 25.26
CA TYR A 324 11.62 14.27 26.16
C TYR A 324 12.49 13.31 27.00
N THR A 325 12.03 13.01 28.21
CA THR A 325 12.64 11.96 29.03
C THR A 325 12.45 10.59 28.40
N VAL A 326 13.25 9.62 28.80
CA VAL A 326 13.14 8.23 28.31
C VAL A 326 11.71 7.70 28.51
N THR A 327 11.10 7.95 29.66
CA THR A 327 9.73 7.51 29.96
C THR A 327 8.70 8.15 29.02
N GLU A 328 8.84 9.45 28.72
CA GLU A 328 7.95 10.15 27.78
C GLU A 328 8.10 9.65 26.36
N ILE A 329 9.33 9.30 25.94
CA ILE A 329 9.58 8.75 24.59
C ILE A 329 9.00 7.35 24.45
N GLU A 330 9.13 6.51 25.47
CA GLU A 330 8.51 5.17 25.51
C GLU A 330 6.98 5.26 25.46
N LEU A 331 6.38 6.17 26.23
CA LEU A 331 4.95 6.42 26.18
C LEU A 331 4.51 6.94 24.80
N LEU A 332 5.30 7.82 24.21
CA LEU A 332 5.07 8.35 22.86
C LEU A 332 5.11 7.24 21.81
N ALA A 333 6.06 6.29 21.92
CA ALA A 333 6.13 5.13 21.03
C ALA A 333 4.86 4.27 21.09
N ALA A 334 4.39 4.00 22.31
CA ALA A 334 3.14 3.28 22.51
C ALA A 334 1.94 4.02 21.89
N LEU A 335 1.81 5.32 22.16
CA LEU A 335 0.73 6.16 21.67
C LEU A 335 0.71 6.23 20.13
N GLU A 336 1.85 6.50 19.52
CA GLU A 336 1.98 6.63 18.06
C GLU A 336 1.77 5.27 17.37
N SER A 337 2.21 4.16 17.95
CA SER A 337 1.95 2.82 17.45
C SER A 337 0.46 2.46 17.54
N ILE A 338 -0.21 2.78 18.65
CA ILE A 338 -1.67 2.60 18.79
C ILE A 338 -2.43 3.44 17.75
N LYS A 339 -2.03 4.68 17.52
CA LYS A 339 -2.62 5.53 16.48
C LYS A 339 -2.41 4.95 15.08
N ALA A 340 -1.22 4.48 14.76
CA ALA A 340 -0.89 3.89 13.46
C ALA A 340 -1.70 2.63 13.17
N TRP A 341 -1.97 1.84 14.20
CA TRP A 341 -2.72 0.59 14.08
C TRP A 341 -4.14 0.67 14.66
N ARG A 342 -4.70 1.88 14.74
CA ARG A 342 -6.06 2.10 15.23
C ARG A 342 -7.09 1.18 14.57
N VAL A 343 -6.96 0.94 13.28
CA VAL A 343 -7.86 0.08 12.49
C VAL A 343 -7.89 -1.38 12.98
N TYR A 344 -6.82 -1.85 13.61
CA TYR A 344 -6.75 -3.20 14.18
C TYR A 344 -7.14 -3.23 15.65
N LEU A 345 -6.77 -2.20 16.42
CA LEU A 345 -6.84 -2.18 17.88
C LEU A 345 -8.12 -1.56 18.44
N TRP A 346 -8.81 -0.71 17.65
CA TRP A 346 -9.99 0.01 18.13
C TRP A 346 -11.13 -0.93 18.53
N GLY A 347 -11.64 -0.75 19.77
CA GLY A 347 -12.73 -1.56 20.32
C GLY A 347 -12.34 -2.99 20.69
N ARG A 348 -11.04 -3.31 20.73
CA ARG A 348 -10.51 -4.65 21.05
C ARG A 348 -9.55 -4.61 22.22
N LYS A 349 -9.52 -5.70 22.98
CA LYS A 349 -8.44 -5.93 23.94
C LYS A 349 -7.18 -6.33 23.19
N PHE A 350 -6.04 -5.82 23.63
CA PHE A 350 -4.73 -6.18 23.11
C PHE A 350 -3.71 -6.15 24.24
N LYS A 351 -2.64 -6.90 24.09
CA LYS A 351 -1.51 -6.94 25.02
C LYS A 351 -0.48 -5.88 24.60
N LEU A 352 -0.25 -4.89 25.47
CA LEU A 352 0.83 -3.91 25.27
C LEU A 352 2.07 -4.37 26.06
N VAL A 353 3.19 -4.48 25.37
CA VAL A 353 4.49 -4.86 25.95
C VAL A 353 5.46 -3.68 25.75
N ILE A 354 5.91 -3.11 26.87
CA ILE A 354 6.82 -1.97 26.92
C ILE A 354 7.99 -2.37 27.81
N ASP A 355 9.19 -2.02 27.42
CA ASP A 355 10.40 -2.39 28.18
C ASP A 355 10.56 -1.57 29.46
N HIS A 356 10.04 -0.34 29.52
CA HIS A 356 10.23 0.56 30.64
C HIS A 356 9.26 0.29 31.81
N SER A 357 9.81 -0.16 32.95
CA SER A 357 9.04 -0.53 34.16
C SER A 357 8.20 0.62 34.74
N ALA A 358 8.62 1.87 34.57
CA ALA A 358 7.89 3.05 35.04
C ALA A 358 6.49 3.20 34.42
N LEU A 359 6.21 2.58 33.27
CA LEU A 359 4.91 2.68 32.61
C LEU A 359 3.88 1.67 33.14
N ARG A 360 4.26 0.76 34.05
CA ARG A 360 3.32 -0.18 34.71
C ARG A 360 2.24 0.55 35.51
N TRP A 361 2.51 1.74 36.01
CA TRP A 361 1.55 2.54 36.76
C TRP A 361 0.38 3.09 35.91
N LEU A 362 0.48 3.12 34.60
CA LEU A 362 -0.62 3.51 33.71
C LEU A 362 -1.87 2.65 33.94
N HIS A 363 -1.74 1.39 34.32
CA HIS A 363 -2.87 0.53 34.68
C HIS A 363 -3.52 0.87 36.03
N THR A 364 -2.83 1.63 36.87
CA THR A 364 -3.30 2.02 38.21
C THR A 364 -3.79 3.45 38.27
N MET A 365 -3.62 4.23 37.22
CA MET A 365 -4.24 5.56 37.10
C MET A 365 -5.76 5.38 36.99
N ARG A 366 -6.46 5.70 38.06
CA ARG A 366 -7.90 6.00 37.99
C ARG A 366 -8.06 7.31 37.22
N ASP A 367 -9.06 7.37 36.35
CA ASP A 367 -9.49 8.63 35.75
C ASP A 367 -9.68 9.69 36.84
N THR A 368 -8.72 10.59 36.98
CA THR A 368 -8.85 11.79 37.83
C THR A 368 -9.39 12.97 37.03
N MET A 369 -10.10 12.70 35.94
CA MET A 369 -10.79 13.70 35.12
C MET A 369 -12.31 13.64 35.38
N GLU A 370 -12.74 13.70 36.63
CA GLU A 370 -14.02 14.25 37.04
C GLU A 370 -13.72 15.50 37.87
N GLY A 371 -13.74 16.65 37.17
CA GLY A 371 -13.52 17.96 37.76
C GLY A 371 -13.55 19.04 36.70
#